data_423c525f683d46a6ef81207a7a482d7d
#
_entry.id   423c525f683d46a6ef81207a7a482d7d
#
_cell.length_a   1.000
_cell.length_b   1.000
_cell.length_c   1.000
_cell.angle_alpha   90.00
_cell.angle_beta   90.00
_cell.angle_gamma   90.00
#
_symmetry.space_group_name_H-M   'P 1'
#
loop_
_entity.id
_entity.type
_entity.pdbx_description
1 polymer ?
#
loop_
_entity_poly.entity_id
_entity_poly.type
_entity_poly.pdbx_seq_one_letter_code
_entity_poly.pdbx_strand_id
1 'polypeptide(L)' 'MKMFTFAANDMRTINQFVNDHGIKKENIVSIFASPDGTYLLSYFDEE' A
#
# COMPACT_ATOMS: atom_id res chain seq x y z
N MET A 1 -5.13 -15.36 4.45
CA MET A 1 -4.66 -14.15 3.77
C MET A 1 -5.74 -13.09 3.81
N LYS A 2 -5.40 -11.93 4.28
CA LYS A 2 -6.37 -10.85 4.41
C LYS A 2 -5.94 -9.64 3.60
N MET A 3 -6.92 -8.83 3.21
CA MET A 3 -6.66 -7.63 2.47
C MET A 3 -6.60 -6.43 3.41
N PHE A 4 -5.61 -5.59 3.21
CA PHE A 4 -5.42 -4.38 4.01
C PHE A 4 -5.32 -3.17 3.10
N THR A 5 -5.61 -2.02 3.67
CA THR A 5 -5.47 -0.75 2.97
C THR A 5 -4.65 0.20 3.83
N PHE A 6 -3.65 0.82 3.22
CA PHE A 6 -2.80 1.79 3.88
C PHE A 6 -2.87 3.11 3.15
N ALA A 7 -3.11 4.18 3.88
CA ALA A 7 -3.24 5.51 3.30
C ALA A 7 -2.05 6.37 3.69
N ALA A 8 -1.57 7.16 2.74
CA ALA A 8 -0.44 8.04 2.97
C ALA A 8 -0.59 9.30 2.12
N ASN A 9 0.19 10.32 2.46
CA ASN A 9 0.12 11.60 1.76
C ASN A 9 1.09 11.70 0.59
N ASP A 10 2.00 10.75 0.45
CA ASP A 10 2.94 10.75 -0.68
C ASP A 10 3.41 9.33 -0.97
N MET A 11 4.00 9.17 -2.15
CA MET A 11 4.47 7.85 -2.60
C MET A 11 5.68 7.38 -1.83
N ARG A 12 6.47 8.29 -1.31
CA ARG A 12 7.65 7.88 -0.55
C ARG A 12 7.24 7.09 0.69
N THR A 13 6.18 7.54 1.36
CA THR A 13 5.67 6.84 2.53
C THR A 13 5.12 5.47 2.14
N ILE A 14 4.44 5.38 1.00
CA ILE A 14 3.95 4.09 0.50
C ILE A 14 5.12 3.14 0.23
N ASN A 15 6.16 3.64 -0.44
CA ASN A 15 7.32 2.82 -0.76
C ASN A 15 8.00 2.31 0.51
N GLN A 16 8.13 3.18 1.48
CA GLN A 16 8.75 2.80 2.74
C GLN A 16 7.95 1.73 3.47
N PHE A 17 6.62 1.90 3.47
CA PHE A 17 5.74 0.93 4.11
C PHE A 17 5.88 -0.46 3.46
N VAL A 18 5.89 -0.48 2.13
CA VAL A 18 6.02 -1.74 1.40
C VAL A 18 7.35 -2.43 1.73
N ASN A 19 8.42 -1.65 1.76
CA ASN A 19 9.74 -2.20 2.03
C ASN A 19 9.89 -2.66 3.47
N ASP A 20 9.37 -1.87 4.41
CA ASP A 20 9.49 -2.21 5.83
C ASP A 20 8.70 -3.45 6.19
N HIS A 21 7.58 -3.67 5.53
CA HIS A 21 6.72 -4.83 5.81
C HIS A 21 7.03 -6.02 4.91
N GLY A 22 7.95 -5.84 3.96
CA GLY A 22 8.31 -6.94 3.06
C GLY A 22 7.16 -7.41 2.21
N ILE A 23 6.30 -6.48 1.78
CA ILE A 23 5.15 -6.84 0.96
C ILE A 23 5.63 -7.21 -0.44
N LYS A 24 5.24 -8.40 -0.88
CA LYS A 24 5.67 -8.90 -2.17
C LYS A 24 4.85 -8.30 -3.30
N LYS A 25 5.49 -8.17 -4.45
CA LYS A 25 4.84 -7.59 -5.62
C LYS A 25 3.52 -8.27 -5.94
N GLU A 26 3.48 -9.59 -5.88
CA GLU A 26 2.28 -10.33 -6.25
C GLU A 26 1.14 -10.15 -5.23
N ASN A 27 1.44 -9.59 -4.07
CA ASN A 27 0.42 -9.33 -3.06
C ASN A 27 -0.12 -7.91 -3.11
N ILE A 28 0.44 -7.07 -3.95
CA ILE A 28 -0.05 -5.70 -4.12
C ILE A 28 -1.20 -5.72 -5.10
N VAL A 29 -2.38 -5.29 -4.63
CA VAL A 29 -3.58 -5.27 -5.46
C VAL A 29 -3.64 -4.00 -6.30
N SER A 30 -3.50 -2.85 -5.65
CA SER A 30 -3.55 -1.59 -6.38
C SER A 30 -2.97 -0.46 -5.53
N ILE A 31 -2.53 0.58 -6.23
CA ILE A 31 -2.13 1.84 -5.61
C ILE A 31 -2.94 2.92 -6.31
N PHE A 32 -3.72 3.67 -5.54
CA PHE A 32 -4.64 4.66 -6.09
C PHE A 32 -4.29 6.04 -5.57
N ALA A 33 -4.23 7.02 -6.46
CA ALA A 33 -3.98 8.41 -6.09
C ALA A 33 -5.30 9.16 -6.11
N SER A 34 -5.72 9.62 -4.94
CA SER A 34 -6.95 10.35 -4.80
C SER A 34 -6.78 11.81 -5.21
N PRO A 35 -7.85 12.48 -5.70
CA PRO A 35 -7.74 13.89 -6.10
C PRO A 35 -7.34 14.82 -4.96
N ASP A 36 -7.56 14.43 -3.72
CA ASP A 36 -7.21 15.28 -2.58
C ASP A 36 -5.77 15.12 -2.12
N GLY A 37 -4.97 14.35 -2.87
CA GLY A 37 -3.57 14.17 -2.54
C GLY A 37 -3.25 12.97 -1.68
N THR A 38 -4.24 12.14 -1.42
CA THR A 38 -4.03 10.93 -0.63
C THR A 38 -3.74 9.74 -1.54
N TYR A 39 -2.79 8.92 -1.12
CA TYR A 39 -2.46 7.68 -1.84
C TYR A 39 -2.93 6.50 -1.02
N LEU A 40 -3.58 5.56 -1.69
CA LEU A 40 -4.12 4.36 -1.05
C LEU A 40 -3.44 3.13 -1.62
N LEU A 41 -2.88 2.31 -0.74
CA LEU A 41 -2.26 1.05 -1.11
C LEU A 41 -3.16 -0.08 -0.62
N SER A 42 -3.58 -0.94 -1.53
CA SER A 42 -4.36 -2.14 -1.18
C SER A 42 -3.48 -3.35 -1.43
N TYR A 43 -3.40 -4.24 -0.44
CA TYR A 43 -2.51 -5.38 -0.53
C TYR A 43 -3.03 -6.54 0.31
N PHE A 44 -2.54 -7.74 0.01
CA PHE A 44 -2.83 -8.94 0.81
C PHE A 44 -1.66 -9.23 1.74
N ASP A 45 -1.98 -9.69 2.94
CA ASP A 45 -0.97 -10.13 3.89
C ASP A 45 -1.46 -11.42 4.53
N GLU A 46 -0.55 -12.13 5.16
CA GLU A 46 -0.84 -13.46 5.69
C GLU A 46 -1.43 -13.43 7.09
N GLU A 47 -1.86 -12.37 7.54
CA GLU A 47 -2.42 -12.25 8.88
C GLU A 47 -3.50 -13.25 9.19
#